data_d4b74142b48f17e3b51546e6364f6669
#
_entry.id   d4b74142b48f17e3b51546e6364f6669
#
_cell.length_a   1.000
_cell.length_b   1.000
_cell.length_c   1.000
_cell.angle_alpha   90.00
_cell.angle_beta   90.00
_cell.angle_gamma   90.00
#
_symmetry.space_group_name_H-M   'P 1'
#
loop_
_entity.id
_entity.type
_entity.pdbx_description
1 polymer ?
#
loop_
_entity_poly.entity_id
_entity_poly.type
_entity_poly.pdbx_seq_one_letter_code
_entity_poly.pdbx_strand_id
1 'polypeptide(L)'
;MIVLAIRPDSWNFPLLLHVASAMLLVAAAVVAAVALTQALRTSEPGGAAALQRFGARTLLWVAVPMAVVLNVDAEWIRSKEFPSGSSDPAWIGWGYGTAESSLIFLVIATILASLAVRRSRAGLGIGKLSKAATGLSLLSIAILLIAIWAMTTKPS
;
A
#
# COMPACT_ATOMS: atom_id res chain seq x y z
N MET A 1 -6.91 -40.74 9.39
CA MET A 1 -8.10 -39.87 9.30
C MET A 1 -7.59 -38.43 9.36
N ILE A 2 -7.50 -37.76 8.22
CA ILE A 2 -7.06 -36.36 8.16
C ILE A 2 -8.27 -35.54 8.64
N VAL A 3 -8.19 -35.09 9.89
CA VAL A 3 -9.13 -34.05 10.37
C VAL A 3 -8.72 -32.78 9.63
N LEU A 4 -9.39 -32.47 8.54
CA LEU A 4 -9.38 -31.13 7.97
C LEU A 4 -9.86 -30.21 9.09
N ALA A 5 -8.94 -29.47 9.71
CA ALA A 5 -9.28 -28.43 10.67
C ALA A 5 -10.12 -27.39 9.93
N ILE A 6 -11.43 -27.56 9.96
CA ILE A 6 -12.37 -26.57 9.41
C ILE A 6 -12.15 -25.31 10.24
N ARG A 7 -11.68 -24.27 9.58
CA ARG A 7 -11.45 -22.98 10.21
C ARG A 7 -12.78 -22.45 10.75
N PRO A 8 -12.85 -21.93 11.98
CA PRO A 8 -14.09 -21.40 12.52
C PRO A 8 -14.66 -20.27 11.64
N ASP A 9 -15.97 -20.21 11.48
CA ASP A 9 -16.66 -19.18 10.66
C ASP A 9 -16.31 -17.75 11.08
N SER A 10 -15.97 -17.56 12.36
CA SER A 10 -15.52 -16.26 12.91
C SER A 10 -14.24 -15.71 12.25
N TRP A 11 -13.52 -16.50 11.46
CA TRP A 11 -12.33 -16.09 10.74
C TRP A 11 -12.62 -15.65 9.31
N ASN A 12 -13.77 -15.98 8.77
CA ASN A 12 -14.11 -15.72 7.37
C ASN A 12 -14.11 -14.23 7.06
N PHE A 13 -14.72 -13.42 7.93
CA PHE A 13 -14.80 -11.97 7.71
C PHE A 13 -13.43 -11.25 7.82
N PRO A 14 -12.63 -11.44 8.88
CA PRO A 14 -11.28 -10.84 8.94
C PRO A 14 -10.40 -11.22 7.74
N LEU A 15 -10.42 -12.47 7.31
CA LEU A 15 -9.64 -12.92 6.16
C LEU A 15 -10.12 -12.32 4.84
N LEU A 16 -11.45 -12.24 4.64
CA LEU A 16 -12.00 -11.55 3.48
C LEU A 16 -11.55 -10.09 3.46
N LEU A 17 -11.63 -9.41 4.58
CA LEU A 17 -11.22 -8.02 4.71
C LEU A 17 -9.72 -7.86 4.42
N HIS A 18 -8.89 -8.74 4.97
CA HIS A 18 -7.44 -8.76 4.74
C HIS A 18 -7.09 -8.92 3.27
N VAL A 19 -7.65 -9.92 2.62
CA VAL A 19 -7.39 -10.18 1.19
C VAL A 19 -7.92 -9.05 0.32
N ALA A 20 -9.13 -8.57 0.58
CA ALA A 20 -9.74 -7.49 -0.21
C ALA A 20 -8.96 -6.18 -0.06
N SER A 21 -8.59 -5.79 1.16
CA SER A 21 -7.80 -4.58 1.41
C SER A 21 -6.40 -4.68 0.79
N ALA A 22 -5.74 -5.83 0.88
CA ALA A 22 -4.44 -6.06 0.24
C ALA A 22 -4.52 -5.93 -1.29
N MET A 23 -5.51 -6.56 -1.92
CA MET A 23 -5.73 -6.46 -3.37
C MET A 23 -6.00 -5.03 -3.82
N LEU A 24 -6.89 -4.31 -3.13
CA LEU A 24 -7.21 -2.92 -3.44
C LEU A 24 -6.02 -1.99 -3.20
N LEU A 25 -5.24 -2.21 -2.15
CA LEU A 25 -4.03 -1.46 -1.86
C LEU A 25 -3.01 -1.60 -3.00
N VAL A 26 -2.67 -2.83 -3.38
CA VAL A 26 -1.69 -3.09 -4.45
C VAL A 26 -2.18 -2.51 -5.78
N ALA A 27 -3.44 -2.74 -6.14
CA ALA A 27 -4.02 -2.20 -7.36
C ALA A 27 -3.96 -0.66 -7.39
N ALA A 28 -4.38 0.00 -6.30
CA ALA A 28 -4.34 1.45 -6.18
C ALA A 28 -2.90 2.01 -6.24
N ALA A 29 -1.95 1.36 -5.58
CA ALA A 29 -0.55 1.76 -5.61
C ALA A 29 0.04 1.67 -7.03
N VAL A 30 -0.26 0.58 -7.76
CA VAL A 30 0.18 0.40 -9.16
C VAL A 30 -0.46 1.45 -10.07
N VAL A 31 -1.78 1.64 -10.00
CA VAL A 31 -2.49 2.64 -10.79
C VAL A 31 -1.94 4.05 -10.54
N ALA A 32 -1.71 4.40 -9.29
CA ALA A 32 -1.13 5.69 -8.93
C ALA A 32 0.31 5.84 -9.46
N ALA A 33 1.17 4.83 -9.31
CA ALA A 33 2.54 4.86 -9.80
C ALA A 33 2.59 5.00 -11.33
N VAL A 34 1.72 4.29 -12.06
CA VAL A 34 1.60 4.41 -13.52
C VAL A 34 1.16 5.82 -13.90
N ALA A 35 0.11 6.36 -13.26
CA ALA A 35 -0.38 7.71 -13.55
C ALA A 35 0.69 8.79 -13.27
N LEU A 36 1.40 8.70 -12.14
CA LEU A 36 2.48 9.62 -11.79
C LEU A 36 3.67 9.50 -12.75
N THR A 37 4.02 8.29 -13.17
CA THR A 37 5.07 8.05 -14.16
C THR A 37 4.69 8.64 -15.52
N GLN A 38 3.47 8.43 -15.98
CA GLN A 38 2.98 9.00 -17.24
C GLN A 38 2.90 10.53 -17.17
N ALA A 39 2.53 11.11 -16.02
CA ALA A 39 2.56 12.56 -15.82
C ALA A 39 3.96 13.16 -16.02
N LEU A 40 5.04 12.42 -15.69
CA LEU A 40 6.41 12.85 -15.90
C LEU A 40 6.88 12.73 -17.37
N ARG A 41 6.22 11.87 -18.15
CA ARG A 41 6.56 11.59 -19.57
C ARG A 41 5.74 12.41 -20.55
N THR A 42 4.58 12.90 -20.11
CA THR A 42 3.67 13.67 -20.96
C THR A 42 4.20 15.09 -21.16
N SER A 43 4.38 15.50 -22.42
CA SER A 43 4.83 16.85 -22.80
C SER A 43 3.70 17.88 -22.75
N GLU A 44 2.45 17.44 -22.83
CA GLU A 44 1.26 18.32 -22.75
C GLU A 44 0.99 18.70 -21.30
N PRO A 45 1.05 20.00 -20.94
CA PRO A 45 0.88 20.45 -19.55
C PRO A 45 -0.46 20.08 -18.93
N GLY A 46 -1.54 20.14 -19.72
CA GLY A 46 -2.91 19.78 -19.28
C GLY A 46 -3.03 18.31 -18.94
N GLY A 47 -2.52 17.42 -19.80
CA GLY A 47 -2.48 15.98 -19.60
C GLY A 47 -1.62 15.58 -18.39
N ALA A 48 -0.43 16.16 -18.28
CA ALA A 48 0.44 15.94 -17.14
C ALA A 48 -0.21 16.30 -15.80
N ALA A 49 -0.85 17.46 -15.74
CA ALA A 49 -1.57 17.91 -14.53
C ALA A 49 -2.79 17.04 -14.19
N ALA A 50 -3.49 16.51 -15.19
CA ALA A 50 -4.62 15.60 -14.99
C ALA A 50 -4.15 14.26 -14.40
N LEU A 51 -3.12 13.65 -14.97
CA LEU A 51 -2.51 12.40 -14.50
C LEU A 51 -1.93 12.54 -13.09
N GLN A 52 -1.26 13.66 -12.82
CA GLN A 52 -0.73 13.97 -11.48
C GLN A 52 -1.84 14.05 -10.44
N ARG A 53 -2.96 14.72 -10.75
CA ARG A 53 -4.12 14.80 -9.85
C ARG A 53 -4.78 13.46 -9.64
N PHE A 54 -4.91 12.67 -10.70
CA PHE A 54 -5.48 11.32 -10.61
C PHE A 54 -4.64 10.43 -9.72
N GLY A 55 -3.31 10.35 -9.94
CA GLY A 55 -2.41 9.56 -9.12
C GLY A 55 -2.43 9.99 -7.64
N ALA A 56 -2.37 11.31 -7.37
CA ALA A 56 -2.43 11.84 -6.01
C ALA A 56 -3.76 11.49 -5.30
N ARG A 57 -4.89 11.55 -6.01
CA ARG A 57 -6.21 11.19 -5.47
C ARG A 57 -6.32 9.68 -5.22
N THR A 58 -5.80 8.85 -6.10
CA THR A 58 -5.77 7.39 -5.94
C THR A 58 -4.97 7.00 -4.69
N LEU A 59 -3.80 7.62 -4.46
CA LEU A 59 -3.04 7.42 -3.24
C LEU A 59 -3.84 7.84 -2.00
N LEU A 60 -4.41 9.03 -2.02
CA LEU A 60 -5.09 9.60 -0.85
C LEU A 60 -6.38 8.87 -0.49
N TRP A 61 -7.21 8.55 -1.47
CA TRP A 61 -8.58 8.07 -1.24
C TRP A 61 -8.73 6.55 -1.32
N VAL A 62 -7.73 5.86 -1.87
CA VAL A 62 -7.78 4.40 -1.98
C VAL A 62 -6.56 3.74 -1.32
N ALA A 63 -5.34 4.05 -1.76
CA ALA A 63 -4.16 3.33 -1.27
C ALA A 63 -3.94 3.53 0.23
N VAL A 64 -3.94 4.76 0.73
CA VAL A 64 -3.71 5.04 2.16
C VAL A 64 -4.83 4.46 3.04
N PRO A 65 -6.13 4.66 2.77
CA PRO A 65 -7.19 4.02 3.55
C PRO A 65 -7.11 2.49 3.54
N MET A 66 -6.84 1.86 2.39
CA MET A 66 -6.71 0.40 2.32
C MET A 66 -5.48 -0.11 3.07
N ALA A 67 -4.39 0.63 3.09
CA ALA A 67 -3.22 0.29 3.90
C ALA A 67 -3.54 0.35 5.41
N VAL A 68 -4.32 1.34 5.85
CA VAL A 68 -4.78 1.42 7.24
C VAL A 68 -5.69 0.24 7.59
N VAL A 69 -6.68 -0.06 6.74
CA VAL A 69 -7.57 -1.21 6.94
C VAL A 69 -6.78 -2.51 7.02
N LEU A 70 -5.81 -2.70 6.11
CA LEU A 70 -4.95 -3.89 6.08
C LEU A 70 -4.15 -4.06 7.38
N ASN A 71 -3.60 -2.97 7.93
CA ASN A 71 -2.84 -3.03 9.18
C ASN A 71 -3.75 -3.32 10.39
N VAL A 72 -4.92 -2.72 10.46
CA VAL A 72 -5.88 -2.94 11.54
C VAL A 72 -6.39 -4.38 11.55
N ASP A 73 -6.75 -4.92 10.38
CA ASP A 73 -7.27 -6.27 10.31
C ASP A 73 -6.17 -7.34 10.46
N ALA A 74 -4.94 -7.05 10.03
CA ALA A 74 -3.79 -7.90 10.27
C ALA A 74 -3.56 -8.08 11.79
N GLU A 75 -3.62 -7.00 12.57
CA GLU A 75 -3.53 -7.07 14.03
C GLU A 75 -4.71 -7.84 14.65
N TRP A 76 -5.90 -7.67 14.10
CA TRP A 76 -7.07 -8.45 14.52
C TRP A 76 -6.86 -9.96 14.29
N ILE A 77 -6.37 -10.36 13.12
CA ILE A 77 -6.06 -11.76 12.80
C ILE A 77 -4.95 -12.27 13.73
N ARG A 78 -3.86 -11.50 13.89
CA ARG A 78 -2.75 -11.85 14.77
C ARG A 78 -3.19 -12.10 16.20
N SER A 79 -4.03 -11.23 16.76
CA SER A 79 -4.54 -11.37 18.14
C SER A 79 -5.36 -12.63 18.37
N LYS A 80 -5.98 -13.17 17.31
CA LYS A 80 -6.71 -14.44 17.35
C LYS A 80 -5.81 -15.67 17.15
N GLU A 81 -4.80 -15.56 16.30
CA GLU A 81 -3.90 -16.67 15.95
C GLU A 81 -2.82 -16.88 17.02
N PHE A 82 -2.33 -15.78 17.61
CA PHE A 82 -1.26 -15.78 18.62
C PHE A 82 -1.75 -15.08 19.91
N PRO A 83 -2.38 -15.83 20.83
CA PRO A 83 -2.78 -15.28 22.11
C PRO A 83 -1.59 -14.70 22.90
N SER A 84 -1.86 -13.71 23.74
CA SER A 84 -0.85 -13.03 24.54
C SER A 84 0.04 -14.02 25.31
N GLY A 85 1.37 -13.94 25.12
CA GLY A 85 2.36 -14.82 25.75
C GLY A 85 2.99 -15.87 24.81
N SER A 86 2.51 -16.02 23.56
CA SER A 86 3.20 -16.81 22.54
C SER A 86 4.27 -15.96 21.85
N SER A 87 5.41 -16.55 21.50
CA SER A 87 6.41 -15.90 20.66
C SER A 87 5.92 -15.87 19.22
N ASP A 88 5.90 -14.69 18.60
CA ASP A 88 5.59 -14.57 17.17
C ASP A 88 6.66 -15.25 16.32
N PRO A 89 6.27 -16.02 15.30
CA PRO A 89 7.22 -16.51 14.30
C PRO A 89 7.93 -15.36 13.56
N ALA A 90 9.19 -15.57 13.14
CA ALA A 90 9.99 -14.52 12.49
C ALA A 90 9.34 -13.91 11.24
N TRP A 91 8.60 -14.71 10.45
CA TRP A 91 7.92 -14.22 9.25
C TRP A 91 6.83 -13.17 9.53
N ILE A 92 6.24 -13.19 10.73
CA ILE A 92 5.28 -12.15 11.17
C ILE A 92 6.02 -10.81 11.29
N GLY A 93 7.19 -10.79 11.93
CA GLY A 93 8.01 -9.58 12.07
C GLY A 93 8.39 -8.99 10.70
N TRP A 94 8.77 -9.85 9.74
CA TRP A 94 9.05 -9.42 8.36
C TRP A 94 7.81 -8.87 7.67
N GLY A 95 6.66 -9.54 7.81
CA GLY A 95 5.41 -9.09 7.21
C GLY A 95 4.95 -7.74 7.74
N TYR A 96 4.95 -7.55 9.06
CA TYR A 96 4.58 -6.28 9.70
C TYR A 96 5.57 -5.17 9.36
N GLY A 97 6.87 -5.39 9.54
CA GLY A 97 7.89 -4.36 9.28
C GLY A 97 7.85 -3.86 7.84
N THR A 98 7.60 -4.74 6.87
CA THR A 98 7.45 -4.34 5.46
C THR A 98 6.12 -3.64 5.20
N ALA A 99 5.01 -4.09 5.79
CA ALA A 99 3.70 -3.46 5.62
C ALA A 99 3.67 -2.04 6.21
N GLU A 100 4.18 -1.86 7.43
CA GLU A 100 4.29 -0.54 8.09
C GLU A 100 5.22 0.40 7.33
N SER A 101 6.38 -0.07 6.89
CA SER A 101 7.30 0.72 6.07
C SER A 101 6.65 1.18 4.77
N SER A 102 5.89 0.30 4.11
CA SER A 102 5.14 0.64 2.90
C SER A 102 4.09 1.71 3.17
N LEU A 103 3.35 1.64 4.28
CA LEU A 103 2.38 2.66 4.67
C LEU A 103 3.04 4.03 4.85
N ILE A 104 4.19 4.10 5.54
CA ILE A 104 4.93 5.35 5.72
C ILE A 104 5.33 5.94 4.36
N PHE A 105 5.89 5.15 3.46
CA PHE A 105 6.28 5.62 2.13
C PHE A 105 5.08 6.05 1.28
N LEU A 106 3.94 5.35 1.37
CA LEU A 106 2.70 5.75 0.69
C LEU A 106 2.15 7.07 1.21
N VAL A 107 2.19 7.30 2.53
CA VAL A 107 1.78 8.59 3.12
C VAL A 107 2.69 9.71 2.65
N ILE A 108 4.01 9.53 2.67
CA ILE A 108 4.96 10.53 2.18
C ILE A 108 4.75 10.77 0.67
N ALA A 109 4.59 9.72 -0.13
CA ALA A 109 4.29 9.84 -1.56
C ALA A 109 3.01 10.63 -1.82
N THR A 110 1.96 10.39 -1.02
CA THR A 110 0.68 11.11 -1.11
C THR A 110 0.84 12.59 -0.80
N ILE A 111 1.59 12.93 0.24
CA ILE A 111 1.89 14.34 0.60
C ILE A 111 2.66 15.01 -0.55
N LEU A 112 3.73 14.39 -1.05
CA LEU A 112 4.55 14.95 -2.13
C LEU A 112 3.76 15.11 -3.43
N ALA A 113 2.94 14.10 -3.80
CA ALA A 113 2.07 14.17 -4.97
C ALA A 113 1.03 15.29 -4.84
N SER A 114 0.45 15.47 -3.66
CA SER A 114 -0.53 16.53 -3.38
C SER A 114 0.12 17.92 -3.43
N LEU A 115 1.32 18.07 -2.90
CA LEU A 115 2.10 19.31 -2.99
C LEU A 115 2.50 19.61 -4.45
N ALA A 116 2.88 18.60 -5.25
CA ALA A 116 3.16 18.76 -6.67
C ALA A 116 1.93 19.26 -7.43
N VAL A 117 0.73 18.72 -7.13
CA VAL A 117 -0.54 19.21 -7.72
C VAL A 117 -0.79 20.67 -7.36
N ARG A 118 -0.57 21.08 -6.10
CA ARG A 118 -0.74 22.49 -5.67
C ARG A 118 0.22 23.41 -6.42
N ARG A 119 1.50 23.03 -6.54
CA ARG A 119 2.51 23.80 -7.26
C ARG A 119 2.19 23.93 -8.75
N SER A 120 1.73 22.84 -9.38
CA SER A 120 1.27 22.87 -10.78
C SER A 120 0.16 23.87 -11.02
N ARG A 121 -0.81 23.97 -10.09
CA ARG A 121 -1.90 24.96 -10.16
C ARG A 121 -1.40 26.40 -10.01
N ALA A 122 -0.29 26.62 -9.30
CA ALA A 122 0.33 27.91 -9.14
C ALA A 122 1.29 28.28 -10.31
N GLY A 123 1.28 27.49 -11.40
CA GLY A 123 2.19 27.72 -12.54
C GLY A 123 3.64 27.32 -12.29
N LEU A 124 3.93 26.75 -11.13
CA LEU A 124 5.26 26.26 -10.75
C LEU A 124 5.39 24.82 -11.27
N GLY A 125 6.45 24.50 -12.00
CA GLY A 125 6.65 23.18 -12.60
C GLY A 125 6.52 22.00 -11.61
N ILE A 126 6.11 20.84 -12.11
CA ILE A 126 5.84 19.61 -11.36
C ILE A 126 7.11 19.01 -10.72
N GLY A 127 8.23 19.17 -11.34
CA GLY A 127 9.62 19.03 -10.91
C GLY A 127 9.97 17.88 -9.97
N LYS A 128 10.84 18.18 -9.00
CA LYS A 128 11.44 17.19 -8.08
C LYS A 128 10.42 16.48 -7.19
N LEU A 129 9.33 17.15 -6.77
CA LEU A 129 8.31 16.57 -5.89
C LEU A 129 7.56 15.42 -6.56
N SER A 130 7.21 15.58 -7.84
CA SER A 130 6.55 14.52 -8.61
C SER A 130 7.46 13.31 -8.80
N LYS A 131 8.74 13.52 -9.13
CA LYS A 131 9.72 12.44 -9.24
C LYS A 131 9.88 11.69 -7.92
N ALA A 132 9.99 12.40 -6.81
CA ALA A 132 10.09 11.79 -5.48
C ALA A 132 8.81 10.99 -5.12
N ALA A 133 7.62 11.55 -5.38
CA ALA A 133 6.35 10.85 -5.14
C ALA A 133 6.26 9.55 -5.98
N THR A 134 6.66 9.61 -7.25
CA THR A 134 6.70 8.43 -8.14
C THR A 134 7.68 7.38 -7.62
N GLY A 135 8.89 7.79 -7.25
CA GLY A 135 9.92 6.89 -6.73
C GLY A 135 9.47 6.19 -5.44
N LEU A 136 8.86 6.93 -4.51
CA LEU A 136 8.32 6.36 -3.26
C LEU A 136 7.14 5.43 -3.51
N SER A 137 6.26 5.74 -4.47
CA SER A 137 5.16 4.83 -4.84
C SER A 137 5.67 3.52 -5.41
N LEU A 138 6.70 3.56 -6.27
CA LEU A 138 7.33 2.35 -6.81
C LEU A 138 8.06 1.55 -5.73
N LEU A 139 8.76 2.23 -4.82
CA LEU A 139 9.40 1.60 -3.67
C LEU A 139 8.38 0.91 -2.76
N SER A 140 7.25 1.56 -2.50
CA SER A 140 6.16 0.96 -1.71
C SER A 140 5.63 -0.32 -2.35
N ILE A 141 5.47 -0.35 -3.68
CA ILE A 141 5.05 -1.57 -4.39
C ILE A 141 6.09 -2.69 -4.21
N ALA A 142 7.38 -2.39 -4.34
CA ALA A 142 8.44 -3.37 -4.15
C ALA A 142 8.42 -3.95 -2.71
N ILE A 143 8.23 -3.10 -1.72
CA ILE A 143 8.13 -3.52 -0.31
C ILE A 143 6.86 -4.36 -0.07
N LEU A 144 5.71 -3.99 -0.67
CA LEU A 144 4.47 -4.80 -0.58
C LEU A 144 4.65 -6.19 -1.20
N LEU A 145 5.40 -6.32 -2.28
CA LEU A 145 5.73 -7.62 -2.86
C LEU A 145 6.58 -8.47 -1.91
N ILE A 146 7.51 -7.86 -1.17
CA ILE A 146 8.29 -8.54 -0.13
C ILE A 146 7.36 -8.98 1.03
N ALA A 147 6.41 -8.13 1.44
CA ALA A 147 5.42 -8.49 2.45
C ALA A 147 4.57 -9.70 2.02
N ILE A 148 4.08 -9.70 0.78
CA ILE A 148 3.32 -10.83 0.21
C ILE A 148 4.19 -12.09 0.20
N TRP A 149 5.45 -11.99 -0.25
CA TRP A 149 6.38 -13.12 -0.24
C TRP A 149 6.58 -13.67 1.18
N ALA A 150 6.87 -12.82 2.16
CA ALA A 150 7.09 -13.25 3.55
C ALA A 150 5.85 -13.96 4.13
N MET A 151 4.65 -13.43 3.86
CA MET A 151 3.40 -14.01 4.36
C MET A 151 3.03 -15.33 3.67
N THR A 152 3.42 -15.52 2.40
CA THR A 152 3.09 -16.75 1.63
C THR A 152 4.10 -17.86 1.85
N THR A 153 5.39 -17.55 1.96
CA THR A 153 6.46 -18.55 2.09
C THR A 153 6.79 -18.89 3.55
N LYS A 154 6.42 -18.02 4.50
CA LYS A 154 6.68 -18.18 5.94
C LYS A 154 8.15 -18.56 6.22
N PRO A 155 9.12 -17.75 5.80
CA PRO A 155 10.53 -18.05 5.99
C PRO A 155 10.85 -18.17 7.48
N SER A 156 11.66 -19.20 7.83
CA SER A 156 12.12 -19.46 9.20
C SER A 156 13.15 -18.41 9.65
#